data_b204cd3314f03eda4206b4c1392b99e4
#
_entry.id   b204cd3314f03eda4206b4c1392b99e4
#
_cell.length_a   1.000
_cell.length_b   1.000
_cell.length_c   1.000
_cell.angle_alpha   90.00
_cell.angle_beta   90.00
_cell.angle_gamma   90.00
#
_symmetry.space_group_name_H-M   'P 1'
#
loop_
_entity.id
_entity.type
_entity.pdbx_description
1 polymer ?
#
loop_
_entity_poly.entity_id
_entity_poly.type
_entity_poly.pdbx_seq_one_letter_code
_entity_poly.pdbx_strand_id
1 'polypeptide(L)'
;DSYNANPDSMKAALSNFYKMKYKFDTYKTVLIIGDMLELGQNAAKMHLELIPMIKKISPDLLITIGDHSKKISNELNTQINCNSFLTMTPLLKKVTQFIKPNQLILIKGSNGTGVWKLVPILKNLNQEKRNVA
;
A
#
# COMPACT_ATOMS: atom_id res chain seq x y z
N ASP A 1 -8.76 3.85 -6.13
CA ASP A 1 -8.29 4.24 -7.44
C ASP A 1 -6.80 4.58 -7.40
N SER A 2 -5.96 3.75 -7.99
CA SER A 2 -4.51 3.96 -8.02
C SER A 2 -4.07 4.97 -9.09
N TYR A 3 -5.00 5.46 -9.89
CA TYR A 3 -4.68 6.40 -10.97
C TYR A 3 -4.21 7.74 -10.44
N ASN A 4 -4.86 8.25 -9.40
CA ASN A 4 -4.58 9.57 -8.87
C ASN A 4 -4.61 9.51 -7.34
N ALA A 5 -3.49 9.78 -6.72
CA ALA A 5 -3.39 9.74 -5.27
C ALA A 5 -3.04 11.12 -4.71
N ASN A 6 -3.84 11.58 -3.79
CA ASN A 6 -3.62 12.78 -3.00
C ASN A 6 -3.94 12.47 -1.53
N PRO A 7 -3.63 13.38 -0.59
CA PRO A 7 -3.86 13.09 0.83
C PRO A 7 -5.29 12.67 1.15
N ASP A 8 -6.28 13.33 0.57
CA ASP A 8 -7.68 13.01 0.86
C ASP A 8 -8.09 11.66 0.31
N SER A 9 -7.70 11.34 -0.93
CA SER A 9 -8.03 10.05 -1.53
C SER A 9 -7.30 8.90 -0.84
N MET A 10 -6.07 9.13 -0.38
CA MET A 10 -5.32 8.14 0.38
C MET A 10 -5.99 7.85 1.72
N LYS A 11 -6.38 8.90 2.44
CA LYS A 11 -7.07 8.75 3.73
C LYS A 11 -8.41 8.03 3.56
N ALA A 12 -9.15 8.37 2.50
CA ALA A 12 -10.43 7.70 2.21
C ALA A 12 -10.22 6.22 1.90
N ALA A 13 -9.23 5.88 1.09
CA ALA A 13 -8.92 4.49 0.76
C ALA A 13 -8.52 3.69 1.99
N LEU A 14 -7.67 4.27 2.85
CA LEU A 14 -7.25 3.61 4.08
C LEU A 14 -8.42 3.41 5.05
N SER A 15 -9.30 4.40 5.16
CA SER A 15 -10.50 4.29 6.00
C SER A 15 -11.43 3.17 5.52
N ASN A 16 -11.65 3.09 4.21
CA ASN A 16 -12.44 2.00 3.62
C ASN A 16 -11.80 0.64 3.85
N PHE A 17 -10.49 0.56 3.70
CA PHE A 17 -9.76 -0.68 3.92
C PHE A 17 -9.88 -1.16 5.38
N TYR A 18 -9.82 -0.23 6.32
CA TYR A 18 -10.02 -0.54 7.73
C TYR A 18 -11.38 -1.21 7.97
N LYS A 19 -12.43 -0.70 7.32
CA LYS A 19 -13.77 -1.29 7.42
C LYS A 19 -13.82 -2.67 6.78
N MET A 20 -13.18 -2.84 5.63
CA MET A 20 -13.11 -4.13 4.92
C MET A 20 -12.40 -5.19 5.76
N LYS A 21 -11.37 -4.78 6.51
CA LYS A 21 -10.61 -5.69 7.37
C LYS A 21 -11.51 -6.42 8.37
N TYR A 22 -12.47 -5.71 8.95
CA TYR A 22 -13.42 -6.34 9.87
C TYR A 22 -14.33 -7.33 9.16
N LYS A 23 -14.76 -6.99 7.96
CA LYS A 23 -15.65 -7.84 7.17
C LYS A 23 -14.95 -9.11 6.68
N PHE A 24 -13.66 -9.01 6.39
CA PHE A 24 -12.84 -10.11 5.87
C PHE A 24 -11.76 -10.48 6.89
N ASP A 25 -12.15 -10.74 8.12
CA ASP A 25 -11.24 -10.89 9.26
C ASP A 25 -10.37 -12.14 9.24
N THR A 26 -10.68 -13.11 8.37
CA THR A 26 -9.84 -14.29 8.19
C THR A 26 -8.69 -14.06 7.21
N TYR A 27 -8.69 -12.94 6.49
CA TYR A 27 -7.67 -12.63 5.49
C TYR A 27 -6.50 -11.90 6.15
N LYS A 28 -5.29 -12.20 5.67
CA LYS A 28 -4.13 -11.37 5.98
C LYS A 28 -4.24 -10.06 5.20
N THR A 29 -3.77 -8.98 5.80
CA THR A 29 -3.90 -7.65 5.20
C THR A 29 -2.56 -7.14 4.68
N VAL A 30 -2.58 -6.59 3.47
CA VAL A 30 -1.40 -6.04 2.81
C VAL A 30 -1.73 -4.63 2.32
N LEU A 31 -0.92 -3.66 2.71
CA LEU A 31 -0.97 -2.31 2.17
C LEU A 31 0.22 -2.11 1.24
N ILE A 32 -0.04 -1.66 0.03
CA ILE A 32 0.99 -1.30 -0.95
C ILE A 32 0.79 0.17 -1.28
N ILE A 33 1.66 1.02 -0.75
CA ILE A 33 1.53 2.47 -0.79
C ILE A 33 2.66 3.06 -1.63
N GLY A 34 2.29 3.69 -2.73
CA GLY A 34 3.22 4.47 -3.55
C GLY A 34 3.16 5.94 -3.19
N ASP A 35 4.20 6.68 -3.56
CA ASP A 35 4.26 8.11 -3.30
C ASP A 35 3.06 8.86 -3.88
N MET A 36 2.63 9.87 -3.14
CA MET A 36 1.77 10.91 -3.67
C MET A 36 2.68 11.95 -4.32
N LEU A 37 2.56 12.13 -5.64
CA LEU A 37 3.42 13.03 -6.38
C LEU A 37 2.83 14.44 -6.42
N GLU A 38 3.68 15.40 -6.76
CA GLU A 38 3.30 16.80 -6.97
C GLU A 38 2.75 17.51 -5.73
N LEU A 39 3.20 17.12 -4.54
CA LEU A 39 2.78 17.75 -3.28
C LEU A 39 3.69 18.90 -2.84
N GLY A 40 4.79 19.15 -3.55
CA GLY A 40 5.70 20.23 -3.24
C GLY A 40 6.43 20.03 -1.91
N GLN A 41 6.64 21.14 -1.19
CA GLN A 41 7.43 21.16 0.04
C GLN A 41 6.81 20.35 1.18
N ASN A 42 5.51 20.15 1.16
CA ASN A 42 4.80 19.45 2.23
C ASN A 42 4.70 17.94 1.98
N ALA A 43 5.34 17.42 0.93
CA ALA A 43 5.22 16.02 0.55
C ALA A 43 5.57 15.07 1.71
N ALA A 44 6.70 15.28 2.37
CA ALA A 44 7.11 14.43 3.49
C ALA A 44 6.09 14.44 4.63
N LYS A 45 5.63 15.63 5.02
CA LYS A 45 4.64 15.79 6.09
C LYS A 45 3.34 15.08 5.74
N MET A 46 2.85 15.26 4.52
CA MET A 46 1.60 14.67 4.08
C MET A 46 1.65 13.14 4.04
N HIS A 47 2.79 12.58 3.68
CA HIS A 47 2.98 11.13 3.75
C HIS A 47 2.96 10.64 5.20
N LEU A 48 3.68 11.31 6.10
CA LEU A 48 3.72 10.91 7.50
C LEU A 48 2.35 11.04 8.20
N GLU A 49 1.49 11.91 7.70
CA GLU A 49 0.13 12.05 8.23
C GLU A 49 -0.74 10.81 7.99
N LEU A 50 -0.32 9.90 7.14
CA LEU A 50 -1.02 8.63 6.92
C LEU A 50 -0.75 7.61 8.04
N ILE A 51 0.30 7.81 8.82
CA ILE A 51 0.75 6.84 9.83
C ILE A 51 -0.32 6.48 10.86
N PRO A 52 -1.07 7.44 11.45
CA PRO A 52 -2.08 7.07 12.44
C PRO A 52 -3.12 6.08 11.90
N MET A 53 -3.56 6.26 10.66
CA MET A 53 -4.53 5.35 10.04
C MET A 53 -3.89 3.99 9.71
N ILE A 54 -2.65 3.98 9.25
CA ILE A 54 -1.93 2.74 8.98
C ILE A 54 -1.75 1.94 10.27
N LYS A 55 -1.41 2.60 11.37
CA LYS A 55 -1.32 1.96 12.68
C LYS A 55 -2.67 1.37 13.12
N LYS A 56 -3.75 2.10 12.88
CA LYS A 56 -5.10 1.65 13.22
C LYS A 56 -5.46 0.39 12.42
N ILE A 57 -5.10 0.35 11.15
CA ILE A 57 -5.28 -0.84 10.31
C ILE A 57 -4.41 -2.00 10.82
N SER A 58 -3.21 -1.70 11.25
CA SER A 58 -2.21 -2.70 11.66
C SER A 58 -2.08 -3.82 10.62
N PRO A 59 -1.65 -3.50 9.40
CA PRO A 59 -1.56 -4.52 8.35
C PRO A 59 -0.52 -5.58 8.70
N ASP A 60 -0.72 -6.78 8.17
CA ASP A 60 0.26 -7.85 8.31
C ASP A 60 1.52 -7.57 7.49
N LEU A 61 1.39 -6.78 6.42
CA LEU A 61 2.52 -6.38 5.58
C LEU A 61 2.26 -4.99 5.00
N LEU A 62 3.27 -4.13 5.09
CA LEU A 62 3.28 -2.82 4.44
C LEU A 62 4.41 -2.79 3.41
N ILE A 63 4.09 -2.52 2.16
CA ILE A 63 5.06 -2.31 1.10
C ILE A 63 4.95 -0.85 0.67
N THR A 64 6.10 -0.16 0.61
CA THR A 64 6.13 1.22 0.17
C THR A 64 6.98 1.36 -1.09
N ILE A 65 6.57 2.25 -1.99
CA ILE A 65 7.29 2.55 -3.23
C ILE A 65 7.51 4.05 -3.32
N GLY A 66 8.77 4.47 -3.33
CA GLY A 66 9.16 5.86 -3.46
C GLY A 66 9.86 6.42 -2.22
N ASP A 67 10.48 7.57 -2.39
CA ASP A 67 11.28 8.22 -1.34
C ASP A 67 10.43 8.70 -0.15
N HIS A 68 9.26 9.24 -0.43
CA HIS A 68 8.41 9.77 0.63
C HIS A 68 7.71 8.64 1.40
N SER A 69 7.20 7.66 0.70
CA SER A 69 6.57 6.50 1.32
C SER A 69 7.55 5.69 2.16
N LYS A 70 8.83 5.69 1.79
CA LYS A 70 9.89 5.05 2.58
C LYS A 70 9.94 5.61 3.99
N LYS A 71 9.64 6.89 4.18
CA LYS A 71 9.63 7.52 5.52
C LYS A 71 8.55 6.90 6.40
N ILE A 72 7.42 6.54 5.83
CA ILE A 72 6.37 5.81 6.56
C ILE A 72 6.91 4.46 7.03
N SER A 73 7.54 3.71 6.14
CA SER A 73 8.13 2.42 6.45
C SER A 73 9.19 2.53 7.55
N ASN A 74 10.05 3.55 7.48
CA ASN A 74 11.09 3.77 8.49
C ASN A 74 10.51 4.03 9.88
N GLU A 75 9.38 4.73 9.97
CA GLU A 75 8.71 4.99 11.24
C GLU A 75 8.02 3.75 11.81
N LEU A 76 7.56 2.85 10.95
CA LEU A 76 6.70 1.74 11.36
C LEU A 76 7.39 0.37 11.39
N ASN A 77 8.63 0.26 10.92
CA ASN A 77 9.26 -1.04 10.69
C ASN A 77 9.55 -1.86 11.97
N THR A 78 9.47 -1.25 13.14
CA THR A 78 9.58 -1.99 14.41
C THR A 78 8.24 -2.53 14.89
N GLN A 79 7.13 -2.06 14.34
CA GLN A 79 5.78 -2.43 14.74
C GLN A 79 5.06 -3.25 13.68
N ILE A 80 5.39 -3.04 12.42
CA ILE A 80 4.75 -3.66 11.26
C ILE A 80 5.83 -4.23 10.36
N ASN A 81 5.56 -5.37 9.74
CA ASN A 81 6.45 -5.93 8.73
C ASN A 81 6.43 -5.01 7.51
N CYS A 82 7.54 -4.32 7.26
CA CYS A 82 7.67 -3.33 6.20
C CYS A 82 8.74 -3.72 5.20
N ASN A 83 8.46 -3.48 3.91
CA ASN A 83 9.42 -3.61 2.82
C ASN A 83 9.32 -2.38 1.94
N SER A 84 10.45 -1.72 1.70
CA SER A 84 10.53 -0.48 0.94
C SER A 84 11.24 -0.67 -0.37
N PHE A 85 10.70 -0.07 -1.42
CA PHE A 85 11.30 -0.04 -2.75
C PHE A 85 11.28 1.40 -3.25
N LEU A 86 12.34 1.83 -3.92
CA LEU A 86 12.37 3.16 -4.51
C LEU A 86 11.57 3.22 -5.81
N THR A 87 11.53 2.12 -6.54
CA THR A 87 10.82 2.01 -7.82
C THR A 87 10.10 0.67 -7.90
N MET A 88 9.26 0.52 -8.90
CA MET A 88 8.49 -0.71 -9.12
C MET A 88 9.31 -1.91 -9.56
N THR A 89 10.39 -1.69 -10.31
CA THR A 89 11.14 -2.79 -10.93
C THR A 89 11.63 -3.83 -9.91
N PRO A 90 12.30 -3.45 -8.80
CA PRO A 90 12.69 -4.43 -7.80
C PRO A 90 11.50 -5.15 -7.15
N LEU A 91 10.40 -4.44 -6.92
CA LEU A 91 9.21 -5.05 -6.34
C LEU A 91 8.62 -6.10 -7.28
N LEU A 92 8.52 -5.79 -8.58
CA LEU A 92 7.98 -6.73 -9.56
C LEU A 92 8.76 -8.03 -9.61
N LYS A 93 10.07 -7.99 -9.40
CA LYS A 93 10.91 -9.19 -9.36
C LYS A 93 10.66 -10.05 -8.12
N LYS A 94 10.13 -9.45 -7.06
CA LYS A 94 9.92 -10.12 -5.77
C LYS A 94 8.45 -10.30 -5.41
N VAL A 95 7.54 -9.95 -6.29
CA VAL A 95 6.12 -9.88 -5.96
C VAL A 95 5.58 -11.21 -5.42
N THR A 96 6.05 -12.34 -5.97
CA THR A 96 5.61 -13.67 -5.52
C THR A 96 6.06 -14.02 -4.12
N GLN A 97 7.09 -13.34 -3.60
CA GLN A 97 7.54 -13.54 -2.21
C GLN A 97 6.58 -12.90 -1.20
N PHE A 98 5.91 -11.84 -1.60
CA PHE A 98 5.05 -11.06 -0.72
C PHE A 98 3.58 -11.44 -0.85
N ILE A 99 3.15 -11.78 -2.05
CA ILE A 99 1.74 -11.96 -2.36
C ILE A 99 1.39 -13.44 -2.30
N LYS A 100 0.44 -13.75 -1.44
CA LYS A 100 0.02 -15.10 -1.10
C LYS A 100 -1.50 -15.23 -1.24
N PRO A 101 -2.04 -16.46 -1.28
CA PRO A 101 -3.50 -16.64 -1.18
C PRO A 101 -4.05 -16.09 0.13
N ASN A 102 -5.34 -15.76 0.11
CA ASN A 102 -6.09 -15.34 1.30
C ASN A 102 -5.58 -14.03 1.90
N GLN A 103 -5.27 -13.07 1.03
CA GLN A 103 -4.89 -11.72 1.43
C GLN A 103 -5.93 -10.71 0.96
N LEU A 104 -6.17 -9.71 1.80
CA LEU A 104 -6.89 -8.51 1.43
C LEU A 104 -5.83 -7.43 1.16
N ILE A 105 -5.83 -6.86 -0.05
CA ILE A 105 -4.74 -5.99 -0.52
C ILE A 105 -5.30 -4.65 -0.96
N LEU A 106 -4.75 -3.57 -0.42
CA LEU A 106 -4.96 -2.22 -0.93
C LEU A 106 -3.71 -1.77 -1.66
N ILE A 107 -3.88 -1.32 -2.90
CA ILE A 107 -2.80 -0.75 -3.71
C ILE A 107 -3.18 0.69 -4.03
N LYS A 108 -2.37 1.66 -3.59
CA LYS A 108 -2.65 3.05 -3.89
C LYS A 108 -1.36 3.87 -3.92
N GLY A 109 -1.29 4.76 -4.90
CA GLY A 109 -0.19 5.69 -5.11
C GLY A 109 -0.45 6.48 -6.37
N SER A 110 0.32 7.53 -6.60
CA SER A 110 0.18 8.33 -7.82
C SER A 110 0.50 7.49 -9.06
N ASN A 111 -0.18 7.80 -10.15
CA ASN A 111 -0.01 7.09 -11.41
C ASN A 111 1.47 6.98 -11.84
N GLY A 112 2.24 8.06 -11.65
CA GLY A 112 3.66 8.08 -12.02
C GLY A 112 4.53 7.09 -11.26
N THR A 113 4.08 6.55 -10.13
CA THR A 113 4.83 5.52 -9.40
C THR A 113 4.74 4.15 -10.06
N GLY A 114 3.75 3.94 -10.90
CA GLY A 114 3.54 2.65 -11.57
C GLY A 114 2.86 1.59 -10.70
N VAL A 115 2.37 1.93 -9.51
CA VAL A 115 1.74 0.95 -8.61
C VAL A 115 0.52 0.26 -9.25
N TRP A 116 -0.16 0.96 -10.16
CA TRP A 116 -1.30 0.41 -10.88
C TRP A 116 -0.95 -0.85 -11.68
N LYS A 117 0.32 -1.02 -12.05
CA LYS A 117 0.80 -2.19 -12.80
C LYS A 117 0.68 -3.47 -11.99
N LEU A 118 0.60 -3.37 -10.67
CA LEU A 118 0.45 -4.55 -9.81
C LEU A 118 -0.93 -5.19 -9.92
N VAL A 119 -1.97 -4.39 -10.19
CA VAL A 119 -3.35 -4.89 -10.16
C VAL A 119 -3.57 -6.09 -11.09
N PRO A 120 -3.24 -6.01 -12.39
CA PRO A 120 -3.43 -7.17 -13.28
C PRO A 120 -2.52 -8.35 -12.89
N ILE A 121 -1.31 -8.07 -12.40
CA ILE A 121 -0.38 -9.12 -11.99
C ILE A 121 -0.95 -9.92 -10.81
N LEU A 122 -1.48 -9.22 -9.80
CA LEU A 122 -2.04 -9.87 -8.62
C LEU A 122 -3.30 -10.67 -8.96
N LYS A 123 -4.12 -10.15 -9.85
CA LYS A 123 -5.31 -10.88 -10.32
C LYS A 123 -4.92 -12.18 -11.02
N ASN A 124 -3.86 -12.18 -11.81
CA ASN A 124 -3.39 -13.38 -12.51
C ASN A 124 -2.75 -14.40 -11.55
N LEU A 125 -2.11 -13.94 -10.48
CA LEU A 125 -1.44 -14.84 -9.55
C LEU A 125 -2.42 -15.70 -8.75
N ASN A 126 -3.57 -15.14 -8.35
CA ASN A 126 -4.55 -15.91 -7.60
C ASN A 126 -5.92 -15.21 -7.58
N GLN A 127 -6.66 -15.38 -8.65
CA GLN A 127 -7.92 -14.67 -8.84
C GLN A 127 -9.00 -15.03 -7.81
N GLU A 128 -9.00 -16.27 -7.33
CA GLU A 128 -10.07 -16.77 -6.45
C GLU A 128 -9.88 -16.38 -4.99
N LYS A 129 -8.68 -16.04 -4.60
CA LYS A 129 -8.27 -15.93 -3.21
C LYS A 129 -7.90 -14.53 -2.77
N ARG A 130 -8.01 -13.52 -3.64
CA ARG A 130 -7.57 -12.16 -3.34
C ARG A 130 -8.61 -11.12 -3.66
N ASN A 131 -8.66 -10.12 -2.78
CA ASN A 131 -9.40 -8.89 -3.01
C ASN A 131 -8.41 -7.75 -3.15
N VAL A 132 -8.53 -7.00 -4.25
CA VAL A 132 -7.65 -5.88 -4.58
C VAL A 132 -8.47 -4.60 -4.60
N ALA A 133 -8.02 -3.60 -3.84
CA ALA A 133 -8.67 -2.30 -3.75
C ALA A 133 -7.77 -1.16 -4.24
#